data_a9896e7c971405c4ff38a30b30758cfd
#
_entry.id   a9896e7c971405c4ff38a30b30758cfd
#
_cell.length_a   1.000
_cell.length_b   1.000
_cell.length_c   1.000
_cell.angle_alpha   90.00
_cell.angle_beta   90.00
_cell.angle_gamma   90.00
#
_symmetry.space_group_name_H-M   'P 1'
#
loop_
_entity.id
_entity.type
_entity.pdbx_description
1 polymer ?
#
loop_
_entity_poly.entity_id
_entity_poly.type
_entity_poly.pdbx_seq_one_letter_code
_entity_poly.pdbx_strand_id
1 'polypeptide(L)'
;MNAQCIMVCSGKGGTGKSTVSVLLGACLARLGRKVLLIELDSGLRSVDIIAGVYGRTVYDIEDVLCGRCEGAKAVVPSPLYPGLSVISAPYEGGAVEAAPLGRLLVAMRPYFDYVILDTAAGMGAPFTAAAAVADKALLVLTPDAVALRDGKIVADRLLAGTRPQSAVRLVMNRVRRESFGKNASVADLDECIDTVGAQLLAVIPESRTLQLAGANGTIPPAGDPAVIAAQAVSYTHLRAHETEADL
;
A
#
# COMPACT_ATOMS: atom_id res chain seq x y z
N MET A 1 15.82 -10.70 -11.65
CA MET A 1 15.66 -9.83 -10.47
C MET A 1 14.51 -10.37 -9.62
N ASN A 2 14.60 -10.33 -8.31
CA ASN A 2 13.48 -10.72 -7.44
C ASN A 2 12.53 -9.53 -7.28
N ALA A 3 11.21 -9.74 -7.42
CA ALA A 3 10.22 -8.70 -7.18
C ALA A 3 10.37 -8.09 -5.78
N GLN A 4 10.31 -6.75 -5.68
CA GLN A 4 10.30 -6.07 -4.39
C GLN A 4 8.91 -6.13 -3.76
N CYS A 5 8.82 -6.59 -2.52
CA CYS A 5 7.57 -6.67 -1.77
C CYS A 5 7.43 -5.49 -0.82
N ILE A 6 6.34 -4.73 -0.98
CA ILE A 6 6.06 -3.51 -0.22
C ILE A 6 4.74 -3.69 0.52
N MET A 7 4.73 -3.65 1.85
CA MET A 7 3.49 -3.57 2.60
C MET A 7 3.02 -2.13 2.76
N VAL A 8 1.73 -1.90 2.65
CA VAL A 8 1.08 -0.63 2.96
C VAL A 8 0.21 -0.82 4.20
N CYS A 9 0.48 -0.07 5.24
CA CYS A 9 -0.15 -0.24 6.55
C CYS A 9 -0.52 1.09 7.21
N SER A 10 -1.34 1.04 8.25
CA SER A 10 -1.67 2.18 9.11
C SER A 10 -2.16 1.71 10.47
N GLY A 11 -1.99 2.52 11.51
CA GLY A 11 -2.56 2.24 12.85
C GLY A 11 -4.07 2.44 12.92
N LYS A 12 -4.65 3.27 12.03
CA LYS A 12 -6.06 3.71 12.06
C LYS A 12 -6.75 3.43 10.73
N GLY A 13 -8.05 3.12 10.78
CA GLY A 13 -8.90 3.03 9.59
C GLY A 13 -9.13 4.39 8.93
N GLY A 14 -9.41 4.39 7.64
CA GLY A 14 -9.78 5.60 6.90
C GLY A 14 -8.62 6.52 6.49
N THR A 15 -7.36 6.16 6.72
CA THR A 15 -6.18 6.95 6.30
C THR A 15 -5.95 6.95 4.78
N GLY A 16 -6.66 6.10 4.02
CA GLY A 16 -6.55 6.00 2.57
C GLY A 16 -5.51 5.00 2.07
N LYS A 17 -5.16 3.99 2.87
CA LYS A 17 -4.21 2.92 2.49
C LYS A 17 -4.48 2.33 1.11
N SER A 18 -5.69 1.77 0.90
CA SER A 18 -6.05 1.10 -0.35
C SER A 18 -5.98 2.04 -1.56
N THR A 19 -6.37 3.31 -1.39
CA THR A 19 -6.19 4.33 -2.43
C THR A 19 -4.71 4.56 -2.74
N VAL A 20 -3.86 4.68 -1.70
CA VAL A 20 -2.40 4.83 -1.87
C VAL A 20 -1.80 3.58 -2.50
N SER A 21 -2.23 2.38 -2.10
CA SER A 21 -1.76 1.10 -2.65
C SER A 21 -2.04 0.99 -4.15
N VAL A 22 -3.28 1.27 -4.58
CA VAL A 22 -3.66 1.26 -6.01
C VAL A 22 -2.95 2.35 -6.77
N LEU A 23 -2.88 3.58 -6.22
CA LEU A 23 -2.22 4.71 -6.87
C LEU A 23 -0.72 4.46 -7.07
N LEU A 24 -0.04 3.92 -6.07
CA LEU A 24 1.36 3.50 -6.16
C LEU A 24 1.55 2.43 -7.25
N GLY A 25 0.72 1.38 -7.22
CA GLY A 25 0.75 0.31 -8.22
C GLY A 25 0.52 0.82 -9.64
N ALA A 26 -0.46 1.71 -9.82
CA ALA A 26 -0.75 2.35 -11.11
C ALA A 26 0.41 3.22 -11.61
N CYS A 27 1.06 3.98 -10.72
CA CYS A 27 2.22 4.80 -11.06
C CYS A 27 3.43 3.93 -11.48
N LEU A 28 3.71 2.84 -10.76
CA LEU A 28 4.76 1.89 -11.14
C LEU A 28 4.45 1.21 -12.49
N ALA A 29 3.20 0.81 -12.71
CA ALA A 29 2.76 0.23 -13.97
C ALA A 29 2.95 1.19 -15.16
N ARG A 30 2.66 2.49 -14.97
CA ARG A 30 2.94 3.54 -15.97
C ARG A 30 4.44 3.71 -16.29
N LEU A 31 5.32 3.31 -15.38
CA LEU A 31 6.78 3.25 -15.60
C LEU A 31 7.21 1.95 -16.30
N GLY A 32 6.26 1.16 -16.83
CA GLY A 32 6.53 -0.10 -17.52
C GLY A 32 6.79 -1.29 -16.59
N ARG A 33 6.53 -1.16 -15.28
CA ARG A 33 6.72 -2.25 -14.32
C ARG A 33 5.49 -3.14 -14.25
N LYS A 34 5.69 -4.44 -14.03
CA LYS A 34 4.63 -5.40 -13.75
C LYS A 34 4.38 -5.42 -12.24
N VAL A 35 3.18 -5.06 -11.83
CA VAL A 35 2.83 -4.89 -10.41
C VAL A 35 1.70 -5.83 -10.03
N LEU A 36 1.87 -6.57 -8.94
CA LEU A 36 0.83 -7.33 -8.27
C LEU A 36 0.42 -6.62 -6.99
N LEU A 37 -0.85 -6.27 -6.87
CA LEU A 37 -1.45 -5.77 -5.62
C LEU A 37 -2.27 -6.88 -4.99
N ILE A 38 -1.95 -7.24 -3.74
CA ILE A 38 -2.67 -8.24 -2.96
C ILE A 38 -3.39 -7.53 -1.83
N GLU A 39 -4.73 -7.58 -1.82
CA GLU A 39 -5.55 -7.05 -0.74
C GLU A 39 -5.66 -8.08 0.38
N LEU A 40 -5.28 -7.69 1.59
CA LEU A 40 -5.34 -8.50 2.82
C LEU A 40 -6.39 -7.99 3.81
N ASP A 41 -7.13 -6.92 3.44
CA ASP A 41 -8.21 -6.32 4.26
C ASP A 41 -9.55 -6.94 3.85
N SER A 42 -9.96 -8.02 4.52
CA SER A 42 -11.22 -8.71 4.24
C SER A 42 -12.45 -7.86 4.57
N GLY A 43 -13.53 -8.07 3.84
CA GLY A 43 -14.84 -7.46 4.05
C GLY A 43 -15.20 -6.44 2.97
N LEU A 44 -14.60 -5.26 2.95
CA LEU A 44 -15.06 -4.16 2.07
C LEU A 44 -14.53 -4.25 0.64
N ARG A 45 -13.40 -4.92 0.40
CA ARG A 45 -12.77 -5.10 -0.93
C ARG A 45 -12.66 -3.78 -1.70
N SER A 46 -12.16 -2.74 -1.04
CA SER A 46 -12.04 -1.40 -1.61
C SER A 46 -11.13 -1.34 -2.83
N VAL A 47 -10.09 -2.17 -2.85
CA VAL A 47 -9.14 -2.29 -3.96
C VAL A 47 -9.85 -2.70 -5.25
N ASP A 48 -10.83 -3.59 -5.18
CA ASP A 48 -11.57 -4.07 -6.36
C ASP A 48 -12.24 -2.92 -7.13
N ILE A 49 -12.86 -2.00 -6.40
CA ILE A 49 -13.55 -0.85 -6.99
C ILE A 49 -12.50 0.10 -7.57
N ILE A 50 -11.48 0.48 -6.78
CA ILE A 50 -10.48 1.48 -7.17
C ILE A 50 -9.64 0.99 -8.37
N ALA A 51 -9.32 -0.31 -8.43
CA ALA A 51 -8.58 -0.92 -9.52
C ALA A 51 -9.45 -1.39 -10.69
N GLY A 52 -10.79 -1.28 -10.59
CA GLY A 52 -11.74 -1.65 -11.64
C GLY A 52 -11.89 -3.16 -11.85
N VAL A 53 -11.56 -3.99 -10.87
CA VAL A 53 -11.68 -5.45 -10.95
C VAL A 53 -12.95 -6.00 -10.27
N TYR A 54 -13.81 -5.11 -9.75
CA TYR A 54 -15.06 -5.50 -9.11
C TYR A 54 -15.92 -6.36 -10.02
N GLY A 55 -16.41 -7.50 -9.49
CA GLY A 55 -17.20 -8.48 -10.24
C GLY A 55 -16.42 -9.35 -11.23
N ARG A 56 -15.08 -9.24 -11.28
CA ARG A 56 -14.22 -10.04 -12.16
C ARG A 56 -13.45 -11.14 -11.43
N THR A 57 -13.45 -11.12 -10.10
CA THR A 57 -12.72 -12.06 -9.25
C THR A 57 -13.51 -13.35 -9.07
N VAL A 58 -12.90 -14.48 -9.41
CA VAL A 58 -13.48 -15.83 -9.18
C VAL A 58 -12.88 -16.44 -7.91
N TYR A 59 -11.57 -16.27 -7.73
CA TYR A 59 -10.83 -16.73 -6.55
C TYR A 59 -10.22 -15.53 -5.84
N ASP A 60 -10.17 -15.61 -4.52
CA ASP A 60 -9.57 -14.59 -3.67
C ASP A 60 -8.27 -15.07 -3.00
N ILE A 61 -7.66 -14.21 -2.17
CA ILE A 61 -6.40 -14.54 -1.49
C ILE A 61 -6.56 -15.72 -0.53
N GLU A 62 -7.71 -15.91 0.12
CA GLU A 62 -7.94 -17.04 1.00
C GLU A 62 -7.97 -18.35 0.25
N ASP A 63 -8.58 -18.41 -0.94
CA ASP A 63 -8.57 -19.59 -1.80
C ASP A 63 -7.15 -20.04 -2.12
N VAL A 64 -6.27 -19.08 -2.40
CA VAL A 64 -4.86 -19.36 -2.66
C VAL A 64 -4.13 -19.83 -1.41
N LEU A 65 -4.28 -19.12 -0.29
CA LEU A 65 -3.56 -19.45 0.96
C LEU A 65 -3.99 -20.79 1.54
N CYS A 66 -5.27 -21.18 1.36
CA CYS A 66 -5.81 -22.49 1.76
C CYS A 66 -5.52 -23.61 0.73
N GLY A 67 -4.91 -23.28 -0.41
CA GLY A 67 -4.59 -24.27 -1.45
C GLY A 67 -5.81 -24.72 -2.28
N ARG A 68 -6.93 -23.98 -2.25
CA ARG A 68 -8.12 -24.27 -3.08
C ARG A 68 -7.88 -23.96 -4.56
N CYS A 69 -6.93 -23.05 -4.87
CA CYS A 69 -6.50 -22.78 -6.24
C CYS A 69 -5.01 -22.36 -6.28
N GLU A 70 -4.44 -22.40 -7.47
CA GLU A 70 -3.11 -21.84 -7.74
C GLU A 70 -3.18 -20.30 -7.77
N GLY A 71 -2.12 -19.62 -7.28
CA GLY A 71 -2.07 -18.17 -7.21
C GLY A 71 -2.33 -17.48 -8.55
N ALA A 72 -1.87 -18.05 -9.65
CA ALA A 72 -2.10 -17.51 -11.00
C ALA A 72 -3.59 -17.39 -11.38
N LYS A 73 -4.46 -18.26 -10.84
CA LYS A 73 -5.90 -18.25 -11.11
C LYS A 73 -6.64 -17.12 -10.37
N ALA A 74 -6.07 -16.61 -9.29
CA ALA A 74 -6.61 -15.50 -8.52
C ALA A 74 -6.14 -14.13 -9.03
N VAL A 75 -5.14 -14.09 -9.92
CA VAL A 75 -4.61 -12.83 -10.48
C VAL A 75 -5.56 -12.27 -11.52
N VAL A 76 -6.09 -11.07 -11.28
CA VAL A 76 -6.99 -10.36 -12.20
C VAL A 76 -6.31 -9.08 -12.69
N PRO A 77 -6.03 -8.95 -14.00
CA PRO A 77 -5.48 -7.70 -14.56
C PRO A 77 -6.46 -6.53 -14.41
N SER A 78 -5.97 -5.38 -13.98
CA SER A 78 -6.77 -4.17 -13.93
C SER A 78 -7.09 -3.66 -15.34
N PRO A 79 -8.36 -3.42 -15.68
CA PRO A 79 -8.72 -2.81 -16.95
C PRO A 79 -8.42 -1.30 -16.96
N LEU A 80 -8.28 -0.68 -15.80
CA LEU A 80 -8.01 0.75 -15.67
C LEU A 80 -6.51 1.08 -15.75
N TYR A 81 -5.65 0.18 -15.25
CA TYR A 81 -4.22 0.42 -15.10
C TYR A 81 -3.41 -0.72 -15.74
N PRO A 82 -3.13 -0.65 -17.05
CA PRO A 82 -2.29 -1.66 -17.74
C PRO A 82 -0.95 -1.86 -17.02
N GLY A 83 -0.60 -3.12 -16.75
CA GLY A 83 0.59 -3.48 -15.96
C GLY A 83 0.34 -3.70 -14.46
N LEU A 84 -0.84 -3.29 -13.94
CA LEU A 84 -1.29 -3.61 -12.58
C LEU A 84 -2.23 -4.83 -12.62
N SER A 85 -1.98 -5.79 -11.75
CA SER A 85 -2.87 -6.93 -11.48
C SER A 85 -3.22 -6.99 -10.00
N VAL A 86 -4.36 -7.59 -9.67
CA VAL A 86 -4.90 -7.65 -8.31
C VAL A 86 -5.20 -9.09 -7.92
N ILE A 87 -4.90 -9.45 -6.68
CA ILE A 87 -5.54 -10.57 -5.96
C ILE A 87 -6.39 -9.94 -4.86
N SER A 88 -7.68 -10.17 -4.91
CA SER A 88 -8.66 -9.56 -3.99
C SER A 88 -8.72 -10.28 -2.65
N ALA A 89 -9.14 -9.57 -1.60
CA ALA A 89 -9.46 -10.17 -0.30
C ALA A 89 -10.81 -10.95 -0.36
N PRO A 90 -11.08 -11.88 0.58
CA PRO A 90 -12.39 -12.48 0.73
C PRO A 90 -13.41 -11.46 1.29
N TYR A 91 -14.70 -11.70 1.01
CA TYR A 91 -15.79 -10.89 1.60
C TYR A 91 -15.98 -11.19 3.09
N GLU A 92 -15.73 -12.42 3.52
CA GLU A 92 -15.89 -12.85 4.89
C GLU A 92 -14.70 -13.70 5.32
N GLY A 93 -14.24 -13.50 6.56
CA GLY A 93 -13.20 -14.33 7.17
C GLY A 93 -11.81 -14.10 6.60
N GLY A 94 -11.04 -15.15 6.58
CA GLY A 94 -9.69 -15.19 6.03
C GLY A 94 -8.62 -15.03 7.09
N ALA A 95 -8.07 -16.15 7.53
CA ALA A 95 -6.83 -16.13 8.30
C ALA A 95 -5.66 -15.94 7.30
N VAL A 96 -4.95 -14.83 7.43
CA VAL A 96 -3.72 -14.59 6.67
C VAL A 96 -2.53 -14.96 7.54
N GLU A 97 -1.84 -16.03 7.16
CA GLU A 97 -0.63 -16.49 7.85
C GLU A 97 0.62 -16.18 7.02
N ALA A 98 1.74 -15.92 7.69
CA ALA A 98 3.00 -15.54 7.05
C ALA A 98 3.57 -16.64 6.13
N ALA A 99 3.51 -17.90 6.55
CA ALA A 99 4.11 -18.99 5.78
C ALA A 99 3.39 -19.26 4.44
N PRO A 100 2.05 -19.38 4.36
CA PRO A 100 1.34 -19.46 3.09
C PRO A 100 1.54 -18.22 2.22
N LEU A 101 1.48 -17.01 2.80
CA LEU A 101 1.73 -15.76 2.08
C LEU A 101 3.14 -15.72 1.49
N GLY A 102 4.15 -16.14 2.26
CA GLY A 102 5.54 -16.24 1.79
C GLY A 102 5.70 -17.19 0.61
N ARG A 103 5.02 -18.36 0.64
CA ARG A 103 5.05 -19.31 -0.51
C ARG A 103 4.41 -18.69 -1.76
N LEU A 104 3.30 -17.99 -1.61
CA LEU A 104 2.67 -17.27 -2.72
C LEU A 104 3.62 -16.23 -3.31
N LEU A 105 4.28 -15.41 -2.48
CA LEU A 105 5.23 -14.41 -2.95
C LEU A 105 6.39 -15.03 -3.72
N VAL A 106 6.96 -16.14 -3.23
CA VAL A 106 8.01 -16.86 -3.96
C VAL A 106 7.52 -17.32 -5.34
N ALA A 107 6.29 -17.82 -5.44
CA ALA A 107 5.70 -18.26 -6.71
C ALA A 107 5.41 -17.09 -7.67
N MET A 108 5.07 -15.90 -7.14
CA MET A 108 4.71 -14.73 -7.96
C MET A 108 5.92 -13.86 -8.36
N ARG A 109 6.99 -13.85 -7.59
CA ARG A 109 8.21 -13.04 -7.84
C ARG A 109 8.78 -13.14 -9.27
N PRO A 110 8.76 -14.28 -9.99
CA PRO A 110 9.28 -14.34 -11.35
C PRO A 110 8.46 -13.58 -12.40
N TYR A 111 7.22 -13.25 -12.08
CA TYR A 111 6.26 -12.67 -13.03
C TYR A 111 6.03 -11.18 -12.86
N PHE A 112 6.44 -10.62 -11.71
CA PHE A 112 6.22 -9.23 -11.35
C PHE A 112 7.52 -8.55 -10.91
N ASP A 113 7.60 -7.24 -11.09
CA ASP A 113 8.70 -6.41 -10.58
C ASP A 113 8.43 -5.94 -9.14
N TYR A 114 7.15 -5.72 -8.81
CA TYR A 114 6.69 -5.28 -7.50
C TYR A 114 5.49 -6.08 -7.04
N VAL A 115 5.47 -6.39 -5.74
CA VAL A 115 4.28 -6.89 -5.05
C VAL A 115 3.91 -5.90 -3.95
N ILE A 116 2.69 -5.39 -3.97
CA ILE A 116 2.15 -4.49 -2.95
C ILE A 116 1.16 -5.28 -2.10
N LEU A 117 1.34 -5.26 -0.77
CA LEU A 117 0.43 -5.88 0.19
C LEU A 117 -0.40 -4.78 0.87
N ASP A 118 -1.68 -4.65 0.52
CA ASP A 118 -2.61 -3.73 1.17
C ASP A 118 -3.19 -4.40 2.43
N THR A 119 -2.76 -3.96 3.62
CA THR A 119 -3.17 -4.60 4.88
C THR A 119 -4.41 -3.96 5.47
N ALA A 120 -5.10 -4.68 6.36
CA ALA A 120 -6.10 -4.09 7.24
C ALA A 120 -5.49 -3.01 8.15
N ALA A 121 -6.33 -2.14 8.72
CA ALA A 121 -5.91 -1.18 9.73
C ALA A 121 -5.52 -1.89 11.04
N GLY A 122 -4.54 -1.33 11.74
CA GLY A 122 -4.05 -1.90 13.00
C GLY A 122 -2.99 -2.98 12.80
N MET A 123 -2.77 -3.81 13.83
CA MET A 123 -1.66 -4.77 13.90
C MET A 123 -2.14 -6.22 14.03
N GLY A 124 -3.26 -6.56 13.41
CA GLY A 124 -3.82 -7.92 13.40
C GLY A 124 -3.00 -8.93 12.59
N ALA A 125 -3.59 -10.11 12.34
CA ALA A 125 -2.94 -11.19 11.61
C ALA A 125 -2.48 -10.78 10.19
N PRO A 126 -3.27 -10.05 9.37
CA PRO A 126 -2.83 -9.59 8.05
C PRO A 126 -1.59 -8.68 8.11
N PHE A 127 -1.55 -7.74 9.10
CA PHE A 127 -0.37 -6.91 9.32
C PHE A 127 0.85 -7.74 9.70
N THR A 128 0.70 -8.67 10.65
CA THR A 128 1.81 -9.51 11.13
C THR A 128 2.36 -10.39 10.01
N ALA A 129 1.48 -10.99 9.21
CA ALA A 129 1.87 -11.82 8.07
C ALA A 129 2.60 -10.99 7.00
N ALA A 130 2.06 -9.82 6.63
CA ALA A 130 2.69 -8.92 5.67
C ALA A 130 4.05 -8.41 6.17
N ALA A 131 4.15 -8.02 7.44
CA ALA A 131 5.40 -7.56 8.04
C ALA A 131 6.49 -8.63 8.04
N ALA A 132 6.14 -9.92 8.14
CA ALA A 132 7.10 -11.01 8.12
C ALA A 132 7.72 -11.27 6.73
N VAL A 133 7.03 -10.89 5.64
CA VAL A 133 7.41 -11.24 4.26
C VAL A 133 7.77 -10.04 3.38
N ALA A 134 7.41 -8.82 3.79
CA ALA A 134 7.67 -7.61 3.02
C ALA A 134 9.11 -7.12 3.18
N ASP A 135 9.70 -6.63 2.09
CA ASP A 135 11.03 -6.01 2.07
C ASP A 135 10.97 -4.57 2.62
N LYS A 136 9.88 -3.83 2.32
CA LYS A 136 9.65 -2.44 2.75
C LYS A 136 8.25 -2.26 3.32
N ALA A 137 8.07 -1.24 4.16
CA ALA A 137 6.79 -0.85 4.71
C ALA A 137 6.51 0.64 4.45
N LEU A 138 5.34 0.94 3.90
CA LEU A 138 4.80 2.29 3.78
C LEU A 138 3.72 2.49 4.84
N LEU A 139 3.99 3.35 5.79
CA LEU A 139 3.07 3.71 6.86
C LEU A 139 2.26 4.93 6.41
N VAL A 140 0.97 4.74 6.11
CA VAL A 140 0.07 5.77 5.61
C VAL A 140 -0.71 6.38 6.75
N LEU A 141 -0.48 7.67 7.02
CA LEU A 141 -1.11 8.42 8.09
C LEU A 141 -1.78 9.70 7.56
N THR A 142 -2.75 10.19 8.31
CA THR A 142 -3.31 11.54 8.16
C THR A 142 -2.66 12.48 9.18
N PRO A 143 -2.59 13.80 8.91
CA PRO A 143 -1.95 14.79 9.79
C PRO A 143 -2.87 15.14 10.98
N ASP A 144 -3.10 14.17 11.87
CA ASP A 144 -3.83 14.35 13.12
C ASP A 144 -3.16 13.58 14.26
N ALA A 145 -3.23 14.11 15.48
CA ALA A 145 -2.52 13.59 16.65
C ALA A 145 -2.84 12.11 16.95
N VAL A 146 -4.07 11.65 16.69
CA VAL A 146 -4.47 10.25 16.91
C VAL A 146 -3.78 9.34 15.90
N ALA A 147 -3.79 9.72 14.61
CA ALA A 147 -3.12 8.95 13.57
C ALA A 147 -1.61 8.88 13.79
N LEU A 148 -0.98 9.97 14.24
CA LEU A 148 0.46 9.99 14.55
C LEU A 148 0.81 9.08 15.73
N ARG A 149 0.03 9.14 16.83
CA ARG A 149 0.22 8.26 17.99
C ARG A 149 0.09 6.78 17.60
N ASP A 150 -0.97 6.44 16.87
CA ASP A 150 -1.18 5.07 16.40
C ASP A 150 -0.10 4.64 15.40
N GLY A 151 0.35 5.59 14.54
CA GLY A 151 1.45 5.41 13.62
C GLY A 151 2.79 5.13 14.30
N LYS A 152 3.07 5.81 15.41
CA LYS A 152 4.25 5.56 16.26
C LYS A 152 4.28 4.10 16.74
N ILE A 153 3.15 3.61 17.26
CA ILE A 153 3.04 2.22 17.74
C ILE A 153 3.31 1.22 16.60
N VAL A 154 2.78 1.49 15.40
CA VAL A 154 3.01 0.65 14.22
C VAL A 154 4.47 0.71 13.78
N ALA A 155 5.09 1.90 13.73
CA ALA A 155 6.49 2.08 13.38
C ALA A 155 7.41 1.32 14.36
N ASP A 156 7.19 1.46 15.66
CA ASP A 156 7.95 0.75 16.69
C ASP A 156 7.82 -0.78 16.54
N ARG A 157 6.63 -1.28 16.21
CA ARG A 157 6.41 -2.70 15.97
C ARG A 157 7.16 -3.21 14.73
N LEU A 158 7.20 -2.42 13.66
CA LEU A 158 7.92 -2.75 12.43
C LEU A 158 9.44 -2.75 12.65
N LEU A 159 9.94 -1.85 13.50
CA LEU A 159 11.36 -1.66 13.79
C LEU A 159 11.88 -2.52 14.96
N ALA A 160 11.00 -3.17 15.71
CA ALA A 160 11.38 -4.02 16.87
C ALA A 160 12.19 -5.28 16.51
N GLY A 161 12.30 -5.61 15.23
CA GLY A 161 13.09 -6.75 14.72
C GLY A 161 14.41 -6.32 14.08
N THR A 162 14.88 -7.11 13.13
CA THR A 162 16.11 -6.85 12.36
C THR A 162 15.90 -5.93 11.15
N ARG A 163 14.69 -5.41 10.95
CA ARG A 163 14.35 -4.53 9.83
C ARG A 163 15.12 -3.22 9.95
N PRO A 164 15.85 -2.78 8.91
CA PRO A 164 16.55 -1.51 8.95
C PRO A 164 15.52 -0.35 8.94
N GLN A 165 15.86 0.74 9.62
CA GLN A 165 15.01 1.94 9.66
C GLN A 165 14.70 2.48 8.26
N SER A 166 15.64 2.32 7.32
CA SER A 166 15.46 2.70 5.92
C SER A 166 14.36 1.92 5.18
N ALA A 167 13.92 0.78 5.69
CA ALA A 167 12.84 0.00 5.10
C ALA A 167 11.44 0.42 5.54
N VAL A 168 11.32 1.33 6.53
CA VAL A 168 10.03 1.90 6.96
C VAL A 168 9.97 3.35 6.52
N ARG A 169 8.93 3.73 5.80
CA ARG A 169 8.72 5.07 5.26
C ARG A 169 7.33 5.59 5.60
N LEU A 170 7.27 6.89 5.92
CA LEU A 170 6.04 7.60 6.24
C LEU A 170 5.45 8.23 4.97
N VAL A 171 4.16 8.03 4.75
CA VAL A 171 3.36 8.74 3.75
C VAL A 171 2.29 9.53 4.47
N MET A 172 2.39 10.87 4.45
CA MET A 172 1.35 11.76 4.95
C MET A 172 0.29 11.95 3.88
N ASN A 173 -0.91 11.40 4.12
CA ASN A 173 -2.02 11.41 3.17
C ASN A 173 -3.12 12.37 3.61
N ARG A 174 -3.92 12.84 2.65
CA ARG A 174 -5.03 13.80 2.86
C ARG A 174 -4.58 15.09 3.53
N VAL A 175 -3.41 15.58 3.16
CA VAL A 175 -2.86 16.82 3.69
C VAL A 175 -3.60 18.00 3.07
N ARG A 176 -4.08 18.92 3.91
CA ARG A 176 -4.64 20.22 3.57
C ARG A 176 -3.75 21.33 4.11
N ARG A 177 -3.94 22.57 3.66
CA ARG A 177 -3.22 23.74 4.23
C ARG A 177 -3.50 23.90 5.72
N GLU A 178 -4.74 23.62 6.14
CA GLU A 178 -5.23 23.75 7.52
C GLU A 178 -4.82 22.56 8.41
N SER A 179 -4.15 21.54 7.84
CA SER A 179 -3.68 20.38 8.61
C SER A 179 -2.62 20.73 9.62
N PHE A 180 -1.91 21.85 9.43
CA PHE A 180 -0.79 22.28 10.23
C PHE A 180 -0.97 23.69 10.79
N GLY A 181 -0.29 23.98 11.90
CA GLY A 181 -0.21 25.29 12.50
C GLY A 181 -0.86 25.39 13.87
N LYS A 182 -0.93 26.62 14.41
CA LYS A 182 -1.34 26.90 15.80
C LYS A 182 -2.75 26.41 16.17
N ASN A 183 -3.65 26.30 15.19
CA ASN A 183 -5.04 25.85 15.39
C ASN A 183 -5.27 24.41 14.92
N ALA A 184 -4.22 23.72 14.46
CA ALA A 184 -4.28 22.32 14.08
C ALA A 184 -3.82 21.41 15.24
N SER A 185 -4.09 20.11 15.13
CA SER A 185 -3.63 19.13 16.11
C SER A 185 -2.14 18.78 15.97
N VAL A 186 -1.48 19.27 14.92
CA VAL A 186 -0.07 19.06 14.58
C VAL A 186 0.52 20.38 14.09
N ALA A 187 1.73 20.72 14.52
CA ALA A 187 2.35 22.01 14.16
C ALA A 187 2.83 22.01 12.71
N ASP A 188 3.54 20.97 12.29
CA ASP A 188 4.16 20.86 10.97
C ASP A 188 4.50 19.39 10.60
N LEU A 189 5.19 19.21 9.49
CA LEU A 189 5.65 17.90 9.02
C LEU A 189 6.81 17.35 9.86
N ASP A 190 7.64 18.20 10.44
CA ASP A 190 8.78 17.77 11.27
C ASP A 190 8.24 17.10 12.55
N GLU A 191 7.20 17.68 13.18
CA GLU A 191 6.50 17.03 14.29
C GLU A 191 5.94 15.65 13.91
N CYS A 192 5.43 15.49 12.69
CA CYS A 192 4.96 14.18 12.21
C CYS A 192 6.10 13.16 12.12
N ILE A 193 7.24 13.57 11.57
CA ILE A 193 8.43 12.72 11.40
C ILE A 193 8.99 12.32 12.78
N ASP A 194 9.15 13.29 13.67
CA ASP A 194 9.73 13.10 15.00
C ASP A 194 8.80 12.23 15.87
N THR A 195 7.51 12.49 15.84
CA THR A 195 6.51 11.70 16.60
C THR A 195 6.50 10.24 16.14
N VAL A 196 6.47 9.99 14.85
CA VAL A 196 6.37 8.62 14.30
C VAL A 196 7.72 7.89 14.33
N GLY A 197 8.84 8.62 14.19
CA GLY A 197 10.18 8.05 14.14
C GLY A 197 10.49 7.34 12.82
N ALA A 198 9.81 7.71 11.73
CA ALA A 198 10.03 7.16 10.39
C ALA A 198 10.26 8.29 9.37
N GLN A 199 11.18 8.08 8.43
CA GLN A 199 11.47 9.08 7.41
C GLN A 199 10.27 9.31 6.48
N LEU A 200 9.96 10.59 6.23
CA LEU A 200 8.94 11.00 5.28
C LEU A 200 9.35 10.62 3.85
N LEU A 201 8.46 9.91 3.17
CA LEU A 201 8.60 9.54 1.76
C LEU A 201 7.80 10.50 0.88
N ALA A 202 6.56 10.81 1.29
CA ALA A 202 5.66 11.62 0.50
C ALA A 202 4.63 12.36 1.33
N VAL A 203 4.17 13.47 0.77
CA VAL A 203 3.00 14.22 1.21
C VAL A 203 1.98 14.18 0.08
N ILE A 204 0.86 13.50 0.29
CA ILE A 204 -0.23 13.40 -0.68
C ILE A 204 -1.34 14.36 -0.24
N PRO A 205 -1.61 15.40 -1.03
CA PRO A 205 -2.66 16.35 -0.71
C PRO A 205 -4.04 15.70 -0.76
N GLU A 206 -4.99 16.22 0.02
CA GLU A 206 -6.36 15.79 -0.12
C GLU A 206 -6.91 16.19 -1.48
N SER A 207 -7.49 15.21 -2.18
CA SER A 207 -8.11 15.41 -3.48
C SER A 207 -9.51 14.80 -3.51
N ARG A 208 -10.52 15.66 -3.69
CA ARG A 208 -11.90 15.22 -3.91
C ARG A 208 -12.04 14.47 -5.23
N THR A 209 -11.29 14.87 -6.25
CA THR A 209 -11.29 14.23 -7.57
C THR A 209 -10.77 12.81 -7.49
N LEU A 210 -9.66 12.59 -6.77
CA LEU A 210 -9.13 11.26 -6.51
C LEU A 210 -10.11 10.38 -5.72
N GLN A 211 -10.76 10.95 -4.69
CA GLN A 211 -11.76 10.23 -3.90
C GLN A 211 -12.96 9.79 -4.76
N LEU A 212 -13.49 10.67 -5.59
CA LEU A 212 -14.60 10.39 -6.50
C LEU A 212 -14.19 9.36 -7.56
N ALA A 213 -13.00 9.48 -8.13
CA ALA A 213 -12.48 8.51 -9.09
C ALA A 213 -12.38 7.10 -8.47
N GLY A 214 -11.84 6.99 -7.25
CA GLY A 214 -11.75 5.74 -6.51
C GLY A 214 -13.13 5.14 -6.20
N ALA A 215 -14.08 5.97 -5.74
CA ALA A 215 -15.44 5.51 -5.43
C ALA A 215 -16.20 5.02 -6.67
N ASN A 216 -15.94 5.62 -7.84
CA ASN A 216 -16.61 5.28 -9.10
C ASN A 216 -15.86 4.25 -9.95
N GLY A 217 -14.70 3.76 -9.50
CA GLY A 217 -13.88 2.85 -10.28
C GLY A 217 -13.42 3.46 -11.60
N THR A 218 -12.96 4.71 -11.58
CA THR A 218 -12.47 5.44 -12.75
C THR A 218 -11.05 5.95 -12.53
N ILE A 219 -10.36 6.27 -13.63
CA ILE A 219 -8.99 6.80 -13.57
C ILE A 219 -9.04 8.27 -13.14
N PRO A 220 -8.30 8.67 -12.08
CA PRO A 220 -8.20 10.07 -11.72
C PRO A 220 -7.42 10.86 -12.79
N PRO A 221 -7.69 12.17 -12.96
CA PRO A 221 -6.95 13.01 -13.89
C PRO A 221 -5.45 13.01 -13.60
N ALA A 222 -4.62 12.90 -14.63
CA ALA A 222 -3.16 12.86 -14.49
C ALA A 222 -2.57 14.15 -13.88
N GLY A 223 -3.26 15.28 -14.02
CA GLY A 223 -2.90 16.57 -13.41
C GLY A 223 -3.35 16.74 -11.97
N ASP A 224 -4.03 15.76 -11.37
CA ASP A 224 -4.42 15.83 -9.96
C ASP A 224 -3.18 15.87 -9.05
N PRO A 225 -3.09 16.82 -8.10
CA PRO A 225 -1.91 16.96 -7.24
C PRO A 225 -1.55 15.70 -6.45
N ALA A 226 -2.55 14.91 -6.04
CA ALA A 226 -2.31 13.66 -5.33
C ALA A 226 -1.72 12.58 -6.26
N VAL A 227 -2.15 12.54 -7.52
CA VAL A 227 -1.58 11.64 -8.55
C VAL A 227 -0.14 12.04 -8.86
N ILE A 228 0.15 13.32 -9.00
CA ILE A 228 1.51 13.85 -9.23
C ILE A 228 2.43 13.50 -8.04
N ALA A 229 1.96 13.68 -6.81
CA ALA A 229 2.72 13.33 -5.61
C ALA A 229 3.06 11.82 -5.58
N ALA A 230 2.10 10.95 -5.90
CA ALA A 230 2.33 9.50 -5.95
C ALA A 230 3.29 9.10 -7.09
N GLN A 231 3.25 9.78 -8.23
CA GLN A 231 4.22 9.57 -9.31
C GLN A 231 5.64 9.92 -8.87
N ALA A 232 5.83 11.03 -8.16
CA ALA A 232 7.13 11.43 -7.64
C ALA A 232 7.71 10.37 -6.68
N VAL A 233 6.86 9.77 -5.81
CA VAL A 233 7.23 8.64 -4.94
C VAL A 233 7.76 7.46 -5.75
N SER A 234 7.02 7.07 -6.78
CA SER A 234 7.39 5.94 -7.63
C SER A 234 8.72 6.17 -8.36
N TYR A 235 8.97 7.40 -8.80
CA TYR A 235 10.18 7.75 -9.56
C TYR A 235 11.42 7.83 -8.68
N THR A 236 11.35 8.57 -7.58
CA THR A 236 12.54 8.94 -6.80
C THR A 236 13.00 7.85 -5.83
N HIS A 237 12.09 7.14 -5.21
CA HIS A 237 12.40 6.30 -4.07
C HIS A 237 12.33 4.80 -4.31
N LEU A 238 11.53 4.35 -5.27
CA LEU A 238 11.42 2.92 -5.58
C LEU A 238 12.35 2.52 -6.73
N ARG A 239 12.59 3.41 -7.70
CA ARG A 239 13.46 3.16 -8.85
C ARG A 239 14.95 3.47 -8.59
N ALA A 240 15.26 4.45 -7.75
CA ALA A 240 16.66 4.83 -7.45
C ALA A 240 17.46 3.66 -6.84
N HIS A 241 16.81 2.74 -6.13
CA HIS A 241 17.46 1.55 -5.58
C HIS A 241 17.76 0.44 -6.59
N GLU A 242 17.21 0.52 -7.82
CA GLU A 242 17.56 -0.45 -8.88
C GLU A 242 18.89 -0.12 -9.52
N THR A 243 19.25 1.17 -9.59
CA THR A 243 20.53 1.62 -10.15
C THR A 243 21.73 1.41 -9.24
N GLU A 244 21.52 1.30 -7.92
CA GLU A 244 22.59 0.97 -6.96
C GLU A 244 22.88 -0.54 -6.86
N ALA A 245 21.96 -1.39 -7.30
CA ALA A 245 22.13 -2.85 -7.30
C ALA A 245 22.78 -3.38 -8.60
N ASP A 246 22.88 -2.55 -9.63
CA ASP A 246 23.46 -2.86 -10.96
C ASP A 246 24.90 -2.32 -11.11
N LEU A 247 25.50 -1.73 -10.06
CA LEU A 247 26.90 -1.30 -9.96
C LEU A 247 27.68 -2.18 -8.97
#